data_2a19be1f4fa9e5fb5d1c67ece787a65e
#
_entry.id   2a19be1f4fa9e5fb5d1c67ece787a65e
#
_cell.length_a   1.000
_cell.length_b   1.000
_cell.length_c   1.000
_cell.angle_alpha   90.00
_cell.angle_beta   90.00
_cell.angle_gamma   90.00
#
_symmetry.space_group_name_H-M   'P 1'
#
loop_
_entity.id
_entity.type
_entity.pdbx_description
1 polymer ?
#
loop_
_entity_poly.entity_id
_entity_poly.type
_entity_poly.pdbx_seq_one_letter_code
_entity_poly.pdbx_strand_id
1 'polypeptide(L)'
;MAKKLKAIVKLNLTAGKANPAPPVGPALASHGINIMAFCKEFNARTSSRAGEILPAEITIYTDGSFTFVLKTPPASYLLKKAAGLETASANGSKVKVGKITKAQVREIAETKFKDMNAPTIESAVKQIEGTARNMGIQVVD
;
A
#
# COMPACT_ATOMS: atom_id res chain seq x y z
N MET A 1 13.04 -23.81 -16.25
CA MET A 1 12.31 -24.52 -15.18
C MET A 1 11.57 -23.53 -14.30
N ALA A 2 10.36 -23.89 -13.88
CA ALA A 2 9.63 -23.09 -12.92
C ALA A 2 10.34 -23.12 -11.57
N LYS A 3 10.60 -21.97 -11.00
CA LYS A 3 11.19 -21.86 -9.65
C LYS A 3 10.15 -22.19 -8.60
N LYS A 4 10.57 -22.92 -7.57
CA LYS A 4 9.66 -23.23 -6.47
C LYS A 4 9.47 -22.01 -5.58
N LEU A 5 8.23 -21.68 -5.29
CA LEU A 5 7.86 -20.63 -4.37
C LEU A 5 8.26 -20.99 -2.94
N LYS A 6 9.00 -20.11 -2.29
CA LYS A 6 9.35 -20.25 -0.86
C LYS A 6 8.41 -19.46 0.01
N ALA A 7 8.19 -18.19 -0.31
CA ALA A 7 7.34 -17.32 0.48
C ALA A 7 6.90 -16.10 -0.35
N ILE A 8 5.82 -15.48 0.08
CA ILE A 8 5.38 -14.19 -0.43
C ILE A 8 5.35 -13.23 0.75
N VAL A 9 6.06 -12.10 0.63
CA VAL A 9 6.12 -11.06 1.66
C VAL A 9 5.50 -9.79 1.11
N LYS A 10 4.63 -9.16 1.89
CA LYS A 10 3.98 -7.90 1.52
C LYS A 10 4.46 -6.81 2.47
N LEU A 11 4.99 -5.73 1.93
CA LEU A 11 5.51 -4.61 2.70
C LEU A 11 5.00 -3.29 2.12
N ASN A 12 4.71 -2.34 3.00
CA ASN A 12 4.41 -0.97 2.61
C ASN A 12 5.69 -0.15 2.77
N LEU A 13 6.21 0.36 1.68
CA LEU A 13 7.48 1.08 1.65
C LEU A 13 7.31 2.45 1.03
N THR A 14 8.07 3.43 1.54
CA THR A 14 8.12 4.75 0.95
C THR A 14 8.92 4.70 -0.35
N ALA A 15 8.31 5.15 -1.44
CA ALA A 15 8.92 5.14 -2.76
C ALA A 15 10.25 5.93 -2.77
N GLY A 16 11.27 5.34 -3.35
CA GLY A 16 12.60 5.95 -3.46
C GLY A 16 13.43 5.94 -2.17
N LYS A 17 12.90 5.41 -1.07
CA LYS A 17 13.54 5.45 0.25
C LYS A 17 13.68 4.08 0.92
N ALA A 18 13.58 3.00 0.16
CA ALA A 18 13.79 1.67 0.73
C ALA A 18 15.26 1.49 1.15
N ASN A 19 15.46 0.95 2.35
CA ASN A 19 16.79 0.68 2.89
C ASN A 19 16.75 -0.60 3.74
N PRO A 20 17.92 -1.15 4.13
CA PRO A 20 17.97 -2.38 4.92
C PRO A 20 17.48 -2.26 6.36
N ALA A 21 17.17 -1.05 6.82
CA ALA A 21 16.62 -0.83 8.16
C ALA A 21 15.17 -1.36 8.25
N PRO A 22 14.63 -1.60 9.47
CA PRO A 22 13.25 -2.01 9.61
C PRO A 22 12.28 -1.10 8.84
N PRO A 23 11.20 -1.63 8.22
CA PRO A 23 10.73 -3.02 8.30
C PRO A 23 11.34 -3.97 7.25
N VAL A 24 12.15 -3.47 6.32
CA VAL A 24 12.64 -4.27 5.18
C VAL A 24 13.62 -5.35 5.63
N GLY A 25 14.62 -4.98 6.42
CA GLY A 25 15.67 -5.89 6.85
C GLY A 25 15.13 -7.13 7.56
N PRO A 26 14.43 -6.98 8.70
CA PRO A 26 13.91 -8.14 9.42
C PRO A 26 12.93 -8.98 8.61
N ALA A 27 12.10 -8.35 7.78
CA ALA A 27 11.10 -9.07 6.98
C ALA A 27 11.74 -9.96 5.90
N LEU A 28 12.83 -9.52 5.30
CA LEU A 28 13.47 -10.22 4.18
C LEU A 28 14.68 -11.07 4.60
N ALA A 29 15.37 -10.70 5.67
CA ALA A 29 16.57 -11.40 6.14
C ALA A 29 16.28 -12.88 6.48
N SER A 30 15.12 -13.17 7.08
CA SER A 30 14.70 -14.52 7.44
C SER A 30 14.54 -15.42 6.22
N HIS A 31 14.38 -14.87 5.03
CA HIS A 31 14.18 -15.62 3.79
C HIS A 31 15.47 -15.77 2.98
N GLY A 32 16.58 -15.18 3.44
CA GLY A 32 17.90 -15.36 2.83
C GLY A 32 18.09 -14.66 1.48
N ILE A 33 17.32 -13.62 1.18
CA ILE A 33 17.46 -12.86 -0.07
C ILE A 33 18.42 -11.68 0.11
N ASN A 34 18.94 -11.17 -0.99
CA ASN A 34 19.82 -9.99 -0.98
C ASN A 34 18.98 -8.71 -0.81
N ILE A 35 18.95 -8.20 0.42
CA ILE A 35 18.18 -7.01 0.80
C ILE A 35 18.65 -5.78 0.04
N MET A 36 19.95 -5.61 -0.12
CA MET A 36 20.51 -4.46 -0.84
C MET A 36 20.09 -4.42 -2.30
N ALA A 37 20.10 -5.59 -2.96
CA ALA A 37 19.63 -5.71 -4.34
C ALA A 37 18.15 -5.34 -4.46
N PHE A 38 17.31 -5.81 -3.54
CA PHE A 38 15.90 -5.45 -3.48
C PHE A 38 15.70 -3.94 -3.32
N CYS A 39 16.35 -3.33 -2.33
CA CYS A 39 16.23 -1.90 -2.06
C CYS A 39 16.65 -1.06 -3.27
N LYS A 40 17.75 -1.42 -3.91
CA LYS A 40 18.26 -0.74 -5.09
C LYS A 40 17.26 -0.81 -6.25
N GLU A 41 16.72 -1.99 -6.54
CA GLU A 41 15.75 -2.19 -7.61
C GLU A 41 14.42 -1.49 -7.31
N PHE A 42 13.93 -1.58 -6.08
CA PHE A 42 12.73 -0.90 -5.63
C PHE A 42 12.88 0.62 -5.81
N ASN A 43 13.97 1.19 -5.31
CA ASN A 43 14.23 2.63 -5.42
C ASN A 43 14.31 3.08 -6.89
N ALA A 44 14.94 2.28 -7.75
CA ALA A 44 15.02 2.58 -9.18
C ALA A 44 13.64 2.62 -9.84
N ARG A 45 12.78 1.64 -9.52
CA ARG A 45 11.43 1.58 -10.09
C ARG A 45 10.47 2.62 -9.52
N THR A 46 10.73 3.12 -8.33
CA THR A 46 9.82 4.05 -7.64
C THR A 46 10.33 5.49 -7.62
N SER A 47 11.45 5.78 -8.26
CA SER A 47 12.06 7.13 -8.26
C SER A 47 11.12 8.21 -8.78
N SER A 48 10.29 7.89 -9.78
CA SER A 48 9.31 8.82 -10.34
C SER A 48 8.13 9.11 -9.40
N ARG A 49 7.95 8.30 -8.37
CA ARG A 49 6.86 8.41 -7.40
C ARG A 49 7.38 8.59 -5.98
N ALA A 50 8.55 9.18 -5.84
CA ALA A 50 9.21 9.37 -4.56
C ALA A 50 8.29 10.11 -3.56
N GLY A 51 8.28 9.64 -2.32
CA GLY A 51 7.44 10.19 -1.26
C GLY A 51 6.09 9.51 -1.09
N GLU A 52 5.64 8.71 -2.04
CA GLU A 52 4.41 7.93 -1.90
C GLU A 52 4.69 6.61 -1.16
N ILE A 53 3.70 6.14 -0.40
CA ILE A 53 3.78 4.81 0.20
C ILE A 53 3.21 3.82 -0.80
N LEU A 54 4.03 2.86 -1.21
CA LEU A 54 3.65 1.84 -2.17
C LEU A 54 3.75 0.45 -1.54
N PRO A 55 2.70 -0.38 -1.65
CA PRO A 55 2.79 -1.78 -1.26
C PRO A 55 3.67 -2.54 -2.26
N ALA A 56 4.63 -3.30 -1.76
CA ALA A 56 5.43 -4.21 -2.57
C ALA A 56 5.08 -5.65 -2.18
N GLU A 57 4.67 -6.44 -3.14
CA GLU A 57 4.46 -7.88 -2.97
C GLU A 57 5.68 -8.60 -3.52
N ILE A 58 6.49 -9.16 -2.63
CA ILE A 58 7.77 -9.77 -2.95
C ILE A 58 7.60 -11.28 -2.96
N THR A 59 7.80 -11.90 -4.11
CA THR A 59 7.78 -13.36 -4.26
C THR A 59 9.20 -13.90 -4.14
N ILE A 60 9.42 -14.77 -3.17
CA ILE A 60 10.74 -15.34 -2.86
C ILE A 60 10.74 -16.80 -3.28
N TYR A 61 11.81 -17.20 -3.96
CA TYR A 61 11.97 -18.55 -4.46
C TYR A 61 13.03 -19.31 -3.65
N THR A 62 12.99 -20.63 -3.76
CA THR A 62 13.88 -21.52 -2.99
C THR A 62 15.36 -21.38 -3.36
N ASP A 63 15.67 -20.87 -4.53
CA ASP A 63 17.03 -20.61 -4.98
C ASP A 63 17.64 -19.29 -4.47
N GLY A 64 16.89 -18.54 -3.64
CA GLY A 64 17.32 -17.24 -3.12
C GLY A 64 17.02 -16.07 -4.04
N SER A 65 16.44 -16.32 -5.22
CA SER A 65 15.99 -15.25 -6.10
C SER A 65 14.66 -14.69 -5.64
N PHE A 66 14.32 -13.50 -6.12
CA PHE A 66 13.05 -12.86 -5.80
C PHE A 66 12.53 -12.07 -7.00
N THR A 67 11.23 -11.89 -7.03
CA THR A 67 10.56 -10.92 -7.91
C THR A 67 9.62 -10.10 -7.06
N PHE A 68 9.29 -8.89 -7.50
CA PHE A 68 8.32 -8.09 -6.78
C PHE A 68 7.41 -7.32 -7.72
N VAL A 69 6.20 -7.07 -7.25
CA VAL A 69 5.18 -6.30 -7.95
C VAL A 69 4.82 -5.10 -7.08
N LEU A 70 4.77 -3.93 -7.68
CA LEU A 70 4.32 -2.71 -7.01
C LEU A 70 2.83 -2.53 -7.26
N LYS A 71 2.10 -2.26 -6.19
CA LYS A 71 0.66 -2.01 -6.25
C LYS A 71 0.38 -0.52 -6.05
N THR A 72 -0.89 -0.13 -6.20
CA THR A 72 -1.31 1.24 -5.91
C THR A 72 -1.18 1.55 -4.42
N PRO A 73 -1.03 2.83 -4.03
CA PRO A 73 -0.94 3.19 -2.61
C PRO A 73 -2.11 2.61 -1.81
N PRO A 74 -1.90 2.28 -0.51
CA PRO A 74 -2.99 1.77 0.33
C PRO A 74 -4.15 2.75 0.41
N ALA A 75 -5.39 2.23 0.50
CA ALA A 75 -6.58 3.06 0.63
C ALA A 75 -6.48 4.02 1.81
N SER A 76 -5.94 3.56 2.94
CA SER A 76 -5.73 4.39 4.12
C SER A 76 -4.80 5.58 3.84
N TYR A 77 -3.73 5.37 3.10
CA TYR A 77 -2.81 6.45 2.72
C TYR A 77 -3.51 7.49 1.83
N LEU A 78 -4.24 7.02 0.81
CA LEU A 78 -4.96 7.90 -0.10
C LEU A 78 -6.05 8.71 0.62
N LEU A 79 -6.77 8.08 1.56
CA LEU A 79 -7.79 8.75 2.37
C LEU A 79 -7.18 9.81 3.28
N LYS A 80 -6.08 9.52 3.95
CA LYS A 80 -5.37 10.50 4.78
C LYS A 80 -4.89 11.68 3.96
N LYS A 81 -4.35 11.42 2.80
CA LYS A 81 -3.87 12.47 1.87
C LYS A 81 -5.02 13.36 1.39
N ALA A 82 -6.15 12.76 1.02
CA ALA A 82 -7.34 13.50 0.57
C ALA A 82 -7.94 14.35 1.69
N ALA A 83 -7.94 13.85 2.92
CA ALA A 83 -8.44 14.56 4.10
C ALA A 83 -7.43 15.53 4.71
N GLY A 84 -6.19 15.54 4.24
CA GLY A 84 -5.13 16.40 4.78
C GLY A 84 -4.63 15.96 6.16
N LEU A 85 -4.75 14.69 6.51
CA LEU A 85 -4.38 14.14 7.82
C LEU A 85 -3.05 13.40 7.76
N GLU A 86 -2.25 13.52 8.82
CA GLU A 86 -1.04 12.71 9.00
C GLU A 86 -1.38 11.35 9.59
N THR A 87 -2.30 11.33 10.56
CA THR A 87 -2.73 10.10 11.22
C THR A 87 -4.26 10.01 11.27
N ALA A 88 -4.75 8.77 11.18
CA ALA A 88 -6.17 8.48 11.34
C ALA A 88 -6.55 8.38 12.83
N SER A 89 -7.85 8.33 13.11
CA SER A 89 -8.35 8.17 14.46
C SER A 89 -7.96 6.80 15.04
N ALA A 90 -7.56 6.79 16.30
CA ALA A 90 -7.36 5.54 17.05
C ALA A 90 -8.68 4.82 17.33
N ASN A 91 -9.80 5.55 17.34
CA ASN A 91 -11.14 5.01 17.55
C ASN A 91 -12.11 5.65 16.54
N GLY A 92 -12.06 5.18 15.30
CA GLY A 92 -12.80 5.74 14.18
C GLY A 92 -14.31 5.69 14.32
N SER A 93 -14.86 4.76 15.12
CA SER A 93 -16.29 4.66 15.33
C SER A 93 -16.82 5.77 16.25
N LYS A 94 -15.99 6.29 17.13
CA LYS A 94 -16.38 7.31 18.14
C LYS A 94 -15.79 8.68 17.83
N VAL A 95 -14.56 8.75 17.35
CA VAL A 95 -13.84 10.01 17.14
C VAL A 95 -13.64 10.22 15.65
N LYS A 96 -14.23 11.30 15.11
CA LYS A 96 -14.05 11.70 13.72
C LYS A 96 -12.96 12.77 13.64
N VAL A 97 -11.97 12.53 12.78
CA VAL A 97 -10.79 13.39 12.66
C VAL A 97 -10.72 14.16 11.35
N GLY A 98 -11.57 13.84 10.38
CA GLY A 98 -11.56 14.52 9.09
C GLY A 98 -12.81 14.23 8.27
N LYS A 99 -12.90 14.90 7.12
CA LYS A 99 -13.99 14.75 6.16
C LYS A 99 -13.43 14.69 4.75
N ILE A 100 -14.09 13.92 3.89
CA ILE A 100 -13.83 13.89 2.46
C ILE A 100 -15.15 13.87 1.71
N THR A 101 -15.13 14.29 0.45
CA THR A 101 -16.32 14.28 -0.39
C THR A 101 -16.47 12.93 -1.09
N LYS A 102 -17.70 12.64 -1.54
CA LYS A 102 -17.96 11.44 -2.36
C LYS A 102 -17.16 11.47 -3.66
N ALA A 103 -16.93 12.63 -4.24
CA ALA A 103 -16.11 12.78 -5.43
C ALA A 103 -14.66 12.34 -5.18
N GLN A 104 -14.10 12.70 -4.02
CA GLN A 104 -12.75 12.28 -3.62
C GLN A 104 -12.68 10.78 -3.39
N VAL A 105 -13.71 10.20 -2.76
CA VAL A 105 -13.79 8.74 -2.56
C VAL A 105 -13.83 8.01 -3.89
N ARG A 106 -14.61 8.49 -4.84
CA ARG A 106 -14.70 7.92 -6.18
C ARG A 106 -13.36 7.98 -6.92
N GLU A 107 -12.67 9.09 -6.83
CA GLU A 107 -11.34 9.28 -7.43
C GLU A 107 -10.33 8.27 -6.85
N ILE A 108 -10.33 8.08 -5.53
CA ILE A 108 -9.51 7.07 -4.85
C ILE A 108 -9.88 5.67 -5.34
N ALA A 109 -11.16 5.36 -5.44
CA ALA A 109 -11.65 4.07 -5.91
C ALA A 109 -11.20 3.79 -7.35
N GLU A 110 -11.27 4.77 -8.23
CA GLU A 110 -10.80 4.66 -9.61
C GLU A 110 -9.29 4.39 -9.68
N THR A 111 -8.51 5.11 -8.88
CA THR A 111 -7.05 4.94 -8.81
C THR A 111 -6.69 3.52 -8.36
N LYS A 112 -7.40 2.98 -7.39
CA LYS A 112 -7.10 1.68 -6.78
C LYS A 112 -7.86 0.52 -7.43
N PHE A 113 -8.78 0.79 -8.33
CA PHE A 113 -9.69 -0.22 -8.90
C PHE A 113 -8.97 -1.44 -9.48
N LYS A 114 -7.85 -1.23 -10.14
CA LYS A 114 -7.05 -2.30 -10.75
C LYS A 114 -6.49 -3.31 -9.74
N ASP A 115 -6.34 -2.92 -8.47
CA ASP A 115 -5.86 -3.77 -7.39
C ASP A 115 -7.00 -4.32 -6.52
N MET A 116 -8.25 -3.94 -6.81
CA MET A 116 -9.42 -4.32 -6.03
C MET A 116 -10.16 -5.48 -6.68
N ASN A 117 -10.83 -6.27 -5.85
CA ASN A 117 -11.70 -7.35 -6.29
C ASN A 117 -13.18 -6.88 -6.32
N ALA A 118 -13.41 -5.67 -6.80
CA ALA A 118 -14.74 -5.11 -6.93
C ALA A 118 -15.22 -5.25 -8.38
N PRO A 119 -16.47 -5.71 -8.61
CA PRO A 119 -16.98 -5.87 -9.97
C PRO A 119 -17.34 -4.53 -10.64
N THR A 120 -17.65 -3.50 -9.85
CA THR A 120 -18.03 -2.17 -10.35
C THR A 120 -17.32 -1.06 -9.55
N ILE A 121 -17.30 0.15 -10.10
CA ILE A 121 -16.76 1.33 -9.40
C ILE A 121 -17.59 1.64 -8.14
N GLU A 122 -18.91 1.48 -8.20
CA GLU A 122 -19.79 1.68 -7.04
C GLU A 122 -19.44 0.74 -5.90
N SER A 123 -19.14 -0.51 -6.19
CA SER A 123 -18.69 -1.48 -5.19
C SER A 123 -17.33 -1.08 -4.60
N ALA A 124 -16.42 -0.60 -5.44
CA ALA A 124 -15.12 -0.10 -4.99
C ALA A 124 -15.29 1.12 -4.07
N VAL A 125 -16.16 2.05 -4.44
CA VAL A 125 -16.48 3.23 -3.62
C VAL A 125 -16.98 2.81 -2.23
N LYS A 126 -17.85 1.82 -2.14
CA LYS A 126 -18.36 1.30 -0.85
C LYS A 126 -17.24 0.75 0.02
N GLN A 127 -16.27 0.05 -0.57
CA GLN A 127 -15.12 -0.48 0.16
C GLN A 127 -14.26 0.65 0.73
N ILE A 128 -14.02 1.69 -0.07
CA ILE A 128 -13.24 2.86 0.36
C ILE A 128 -13.99 3.62 1.48
N GLU A 129 -15.32 3.79 1.35
CA GLU A 129 -16.15 4.41 2.38
C GLU A 129 -16.08 3.66 3.70
N GLY A 130 -16.11 2.32 3.66
CA GLY A 130 -15.95 1.48 4.84
C GLY A 130 -14.59 1.69 5.53
N THR A 131 -13.52 1.76 4.76
CA THR A 131 -12.18 2.06 5.27
C THR A 131 -12.13 3.45 5.90
N ALA A 132 -12.70 4.46 5.25
CA ALA A 132 -12.77 5.83 5.76
C ALA A 132 -13.51 5.90 7.09
N ARG A 133 -14.64 5.23 7.19
CA ARG A 133 -15.44 5.17 8.41
C ARG A 133 -14.62 4.63 9.58
N ASN A 134 -13.88 3.55 9.36
CA ASN A 134 -13.05 2.93 10.39
C ASN A 134 -11.86 3.82 10.78
N MET A 135 -11.42 4.69 9.89
CA MET A 135 -10.33 5.65 10.14
C MET A 135 -10.80 6.92 10.84
N GLY A 136 -12.11 7.10 11.03
CA GLY A 136 -12.66 8.32 11.58
C GLY A 136 -12.78 9.46 10.57
N ILE A 137 -12.84 9.13 9.30
CA ILE A 137 -13.02 10.11 8.21
C ILE A 137 -14.48 10.04 7.74
N GLN A 138 -15.20 11.17 7.84
CA GLN A 138 -16.57 11.27 7.36
C GLN A 138 -16.60 11.47 5.83
N VAL A 139 -17.48 10.74 5.17
CA VAL A 139 -17.76 10.95 3.74
C VAL A 139 -19.00 11.85 3.64
N VAL A 140 -18.85 12.98 2.99
CA VAL A 140 -19.92 13.98 2.82
C VAL A 140 -20.19 14.20 1.32
N ASP A 141 -21.33 14.77 1.01
CA ASP A 141 -21.73 15.04 -0.38
C ASP A 141 -20.93 16.19 -1.02
#